data_4fe34e4027bc14de2bd2a42e402e6c86
#
_entry.id   4fe34e4027bc14de2bd2a42e402e6c86
#
_cell.length_a   1.000
_cell.length_b   1.000
_cell.length_c   1.000
_cell.angle_alpha   90.00
_cell.angle_beta   90.00
_cell.angle_gamma   90.00
#
_symmetry.space_group_name_H-M   'P 1'
#
loop_
_entity.id
_entity.type
_entity.pdbx_description
1 polymer ?
#
loop_
_entity_poly.entity_id
_entity_poly.type
_entity_poly.pdbx_seq_one_letter_code
_entity_poly.pdbx_strand_id
1 'polypeptide(L)'
;MEFSVLISVYQRENPLYLKQALDSLYVQIVPPSEVVIVEDGPLTDGLHAVINAFSTQHPTKIVRLPHNQGLGKALCEGLKHCRFPIVARMDSDDICIPRRFEKQLSIMENTKVDIVGSWIDEFSGSKRHVVSTRKVPEFQAEILRFARHRNPMNHPTVMFRKQVIEAIGSYQDLKLFEDYDLWVRALQAGATFYNLQESLLWFRLSPEAFQRRGGLNYIKKEIKFQERLHRYGFIGLWNMLQNIFIRSIIRLLPNKIRKYIYIFSIHR
;
A
#
# COMPACT_ATOMS: atom_id res chain seq x y z
N MET A 1 17.70 -8.98 10.27
CA MET A 1 17.95 -7.60 9.73
C MET A 1 17.13 -6.58 10.50
N GLU A 2 17.68 -5.37 10.73
CA GLU A 2 16.92 -4.24 11.27
C GLU A 2 16.11 -3.56 10.16
N PHE A 3 14.89 -3.12 10.50
CA PHE A 3 14.00 -2.47 9.55
C PHE A 3 13.06 -1.47 10.23
N SER A 4 12.62 -0.49 9.44
CA SER A 4 11.63 0.50 9.86
C SER A 4 10.24 0.08 9.36
N VAL A 5 9.19 0.35 10.14
CA VAL A 5 7.82 0.36 9.64
C VAL A 5 7.39 1.79 9.39
N LEU A 6 6.79 2.08 8.23
CA LEU A 6 6.31 3.40 7.84
C LEU A 6 4.78 3.41 7.75
N ILE A 7 4.14 4.26 8.55
CA ILE A 7 2.68 4.43 8.64
C ILE A 7 2.34 5.92 8.50
N SER A 8 1.29 6.23 7.73
CA SER A 8 0.69 7.57 7.70
C SER A 8 -0.69 7.53 8.34
N VAL A 9 -0.97 8.51 9.17
CA VAL A 9 -2.24 8.69 9.91
C VAL A 9 -2.81 10.06 9.60
N TYR A 10 -4.11 10.17 9.33
CA TYR A 10 -4.78 11.43 9.12
C TYR A 10 -6.06 11.54 9.99
N GLN A 11 -6.63 12.73 10.11
CA GLN A 11 -7.69 13.02 11.10
C GLN A 11 -8.97 12.17 11.00
N ARG A 12 -9.24 11.52 9.84
CA ARG A 12 -10.46 10.69 9.66
C ARG A 12 -10.26 9.23 10.02
N GLU A 13 -9.06 8.86 10.48
CA GLU A 13 -8.82 7.50 10.95
C GLU A 13 -9.59 7.21 12.23
N ASN A 14 -9.91 5.93 12.43
CA ASN A 14 -10.55 5.46 13.65
C ASN A 14 -9.48 5.11 14.70
N PRO A 15 -9.50 5.72 15.92
CA PRO A 15 -8.51 5.43 16.94
C PRO A 15 -8.41 3.94 17.33
N LEU A 16 -9.55 3.21 17.32
CA LEU A 16 -9.55 1.78 17.61
C LEU A 16 -8.84 0.98 16.51
N TYR A 17 -9.02 1.35 15.23
CA TYR A 17 -8.36 0.66 14.13
C TYR A 17 -6.87 0.96 14.12
N LEU A 18 -6.49 2.21 14.37
CA LEU A 18 -5.09 2.60 14.52
C LEU A 18 -4.42 1.80 15.65
N LYS A 19 -5.09 1.68 16.82
CA LYS A 19 -4.58 0.86 17.92
C LYS A 19 -4.35 -0.59 17.48
N GLN A 20 -5.32 -1.21 16.81
CA GLN A 20 -5.20 -2.58 16.31
C GLN A 20 -4.05 -2.75 15.31
N ALA A 21 -3.88 -1.76 14.42
CA ALA A 21 -2.79 -1.75 13.45
C ALA A 21 -1.42 -1.70 14.16
N LEU A 22 -1.24 -0.75 15.07
CA LEU A 22 0.00 -0.58 15.83
C LEU A 22 0.32 -1.78 16.73
N ASP A 23 -0.67 -2.30 17.47
CA ASP A 23 -0.52 -3.50 18.31
C ASP A 23 -0.04 -4.70 17.47
N SER A 24 -0.54 -4.83 16.21
CA SER A 24 -0.19 -5.94 15.33
C SER A 24 1.28 -5.96 14.91
N LEU A 25 1.99 -4.85 15.05
CA LEU A 25 3.41 -4.75 14.69
C LEU A 25 4.34 -5.41 15.73
N TYR A 26 3.92 -5.43 16.98
CA TYR A 26 4.76 -5.98 18.06
C TYR A 26 4.35 -7.39 18.54
N VAL A 27 3.26 -7.94 17.98
CA VAL A 27 2.96 -9.38 18.10
C VAL A 27 3.57 -10.21 16.97
N GLN A 28 4.42 -9.61 16.13
CA GLN A 28 5.15 -10.30 15.08
C GLN A 28 6.24 -11.20 15.65
N ILE A 29 6.55 -12.30 14.96
CA ILE A 29 7.70 -13.17 15.30
C ILE A 29 9.02 -12.38 15.24
N VAL A 30 9.13 -11.49 14.24
CA VAL A 30 10.23 -10.53 14.14
C VAL A 30 9.64 -9.12 14.21
N PRO A 31 9.69 -8.44 15.38
CA PRO A 31 9.16 -7.10 15.53
C PRO A 31 10.03 -6.06 14.79
N PRO A 32 9.47 -4.90 14.41
CA PRO A 32 10.25 -3.83 13.81
C PRO A 32 11.25 -3.22 14.79
N SER A 33 12.37 -2.72 14.26
CA SER A 33 13.39 -1.99 15.04
C SER A 33 12.94 -0.56 15.36
N GLU A 34 12.07 0.02 14.52
CA GLU A 34 11.37 1.28 14.78
C GLU A 34 10.07 1.37 13.97
N VAL A 35 9.18 2.23 14.43
CA VAL A 35 7.97 2.64 13.69
C VAL A 35 8.03 4.14 13.44
N VAL A 36 7.96 4.55 12.16
CA VAL A 36 7.84 5.95 11.75
C VAL A 36 6.38 6.24 11.47
N ILE A 37 5.77 7.07 12.32
CA ILE A 37 4.36 7.49 12.21
C ILE A 37 4.34 8.92 11.65
N VAL A 38 3.73 9.09 10.49
CA VAL A 38 3.51 10.42 9.89
C VAL A 38 2.10 10.88 10.21
N GLU A 39 1.99 11.94 11.00
CA GLU A 39 0.73 12.66 11.22
C GLU A 39 0.50 13.57 10.00
N ASP A 40 -0.38 13.16 9.08
CA ASP A 40 -0.69 13.91 7.86
C ASP A 40 -1.71 15.02 8.15
N GLY A 41 -1.22 16.10 8.74
CA GLY A 41 -1.96 17.22 9.28
C GLY A 41 -2.42 16.98 10.74
N PRO A 42 -3.15 17.96 11.32
CA PRO A 42 -3.68 17.85 12.67
C PRO A 42 -4.55 16.60 12.85
N LEU A 43 -4.35 15.89 13.94
CA LEU A 43 -5.11 14.70 14.31
C LEU A 43 -6.11 15.01 15.44
N THR A 44 -7.05 14.10 15.68
CA THR A 44 -7.96 14.15 16.82
C THR A 44 -7.26 13.74 18.12
N ASP A 45 -7.78 14.18 19.27
CA ASP A 45 -7.23 13.80 20.60
C ASP A 45 -7.19 12.29 20.80
N GLY A 46 -8.20 11.57 20.28
CA GLY A 46 -8.24 10.11 20.34
C GLY A 46 -7.10 9.43 19.56
N LEU A 47 -6.73 9.96 18.38
CA LEU A 47 -5.60 9.47 17.61
C LEU A 47 -4.27 9.80 18.30
N HIS A 48 -4.12 11.02 18.82
CA HIS A 48 -2.96 11.40 19.61
C HIS A 48 -2.77 10.53 20.86
N ALA A 49 -3.86 10.22 21.58
CA ALA A 49 -3.80 9.34 22.74
C ALA A 49 -3.26 7.94 22.37
N VAL A 50 -3.72 7.37 21.25
CA VAL A 50 -3.22 6.06 20.76
C VAL A 50 -1.74 6.13 20.38
N ILE A 51 -1.33 7.14 19.61
CA ILE A 51 0.07 7.30 19.17
C ILE A 51 0.99 7.52 20.37
N ASN A 52 0.59 8.37 21.31
CA ASN A 52 1.38 8.64 22.51
C ASN A 52 1.53 7.37 23.38
N ALA A 53 0.44 6.65 23.65
CA ALA A 53 0.50 5.40 24.40
C ALA A 53 1.43 4.35 23.74
N PHE A 54 1.39 4.25 22.41
CA PHE A 54 2.26 3.36 21.66
C PHE A 54 3.73 3.79 21.72
N SER A 55 4.02 5.08 21.56
CA SER A 55 5.38 5.62 21.53
C SER A 55 6.11 5.55 22.88
N THR A 56 5.38 5.43 24.00
CA THR A 56 5.98 5.21 25.32
C THR A 56 6.48 3.77 25.51
N GLN A 57 5.98 2.82 24.73
CA GLN A 57 6.28 1.39 24.88
C GLN A 57 7.23 0.88 23.79
N HIS A 58 7.29 1.57 22.65
CA HIS A 58 7.98 1.06 21.45
C HIS A 58 8.83 2.16 20.78
N PRO A 59 9.98 1.81 20.18
CA PRO A 59 10.80 2.74 19.42
C PRO A 59 10.00 3.40 18.29
N THR A 60 9.65 4.66 18.47
CA THR A 60 8.76 5.39 17.57
C THR A 60 9.32 6.75 17.20
N LYS A 61 9.30 7.08 15.92
CA LYS A 61 9.54 8.42 15.38
C LYS A 61 8.24 9.02 14.89
N ILE A 62 7.80 10.12 15.47
CA ILE A 62 6.62 10.86 15.03
C ILE A 62 7.09 12.02 14.14
N VAL A 63 6.49 12.09 12.93
CA VAL A 63 6.71 13.15 11.95
C VAL A 63 5.40 13.90 11.75
N ARG A 64 5.36 15.20 12.05
CA ARG A 64 4.14 16.01 12.00
C ARG A 64 4.14 16.91 10.78
N LEU A 65 3.14 16.79 9.92
CA LEU A 65 2.90 17.70 8.80
C LEU A 65 1.94 18.82 9.24
N PRO A 66 2.15 20.06 8.81
CA PRO A 66 1.32 21.20 9.26
C PRO A 66 -0.12 21.14 8.77
N HIS A 67 -0.37 20.44 7.66
CA HIS A 67 -1.70 20.22 7.08
C HIS A 67 -1.73 18.89 6.32
N ASN A 68 -2.93 18.39 6.03
CA ASN A 68 -3.07 17.15 5.24
C ASN A 68 -2.57 17.37 3.81
N GLN A 69 -1.54 16.63 3.44
CA GLN A 69 -0.89 16.69 2.13
C GLN A 69 -1.23 15.47 1.25
N GLY A 70 -1.87 14.46 1.83
CA GLY A 70 -2.22 13.20 1.17
C GLY A 70 -1.14 12.12 1.30
N LEU A 71 -1.57 10.87 1.12
CA LEU A 71 -0.78 9.67 1.41
C LEU A 71 0.61 9.68 0.76
N GLY A 72 0.70 10.00 -0.54
CA GLY A 72 1.98 9.98 -1.25
C GLY A 72 3.02 10.93 -0.66
N LYS A 73 2.63 12.18 -0.36
CA LYS A 73 3.53 13.15 0.26
C LYS A 73 3.89 12.78 1.69
N ALA A 74 2.91 12.30 2.46
CA ALA A 74 3.16 11.86 3.83
C ALA A 74 4.16 10.69 3.87
N LEU A 75 4.01 9.68 2.99
CA LEU A 75 4.96 8.57 2.90
C LEU A 75 6.32 9.00 2.37
N CYS A 76 6.37 9.94 1.41
CA CYS A 76 7.63 10.52 0.91
C CYS A 76 8.40 11.22 2.04
N GLU A 77 7.72 12.00 2.87
CA GLU A 77 8.35 12.68 4.00
C GLU A 77 8.77 11.67 5.09
N GLY A 78 7.87 10.74 5.44
CA GLY A 78 8.17 9.72 6.45
C GLY A 78 9.36 8.84 6.10
N LEU A 79 9.53 8.51 4.80
CA LEU A 79 10.65 7.69 4.33
C LEU A 79 12.01 8.32 4.66
N LYS A 80 12.12 9.64 4.61
CA LYS A 80 13.37 10.36 4.97
C LYS A 80 13.78 10.11 6.42
N HIS A 81 12.79 9.88 7.31
CA HIS A 81 13.00 9.66 8.74
C HIS A 81 13.19 8.19 9.13
N CYS A 82 13.01 7.24 8.20
CA CYS A 82 13.33 5.84 8.43
C CYS A 82 14.86 5.67 8.52
N ARG A 83 15.35 5.10 9.63
CA ARG A 83 16.80 4.94 9.87
C ARG A 83 17.38 3.71 9.20
N PHE A 84 16.57 2.66 9.04
CA PHE A 84 17.07 1.36 8.59
C PHE A 84 16.96 1.20 7.07
N PRO A 85 17.84 0.38 6.47
CA PRO A 85 17.91 0.21 5.02
C PRO A 85 16.71 -0.52 4.42
N ILE A 86 15.94 -1.23 5.25
CA ILE A 86 14.71 -1.91 4.85
C ILE A 86 13.53 -1.20 5.50
N VAL A 87 12.49 -0.97 4.70
CA VAL A 87 11.25 -0.31 5.15
C VAL A 87 10.05 -1.17 4.80
N ALA A 88 9.22 -1.47 5.79
CA ALA A 88 7.93 -2.10 5.63
C ALA A 88 6.83 -1.02 5.66
N ARG A 89 5.98 -1.00 4.66
CA ARG A 89 4.82 -0.10 4.63
C ARG A 89 3.63 -0.76 5.31
N MET A 90 2.81 0.03 5.99
CA MET A 90 1.58 -0.42 6.64
C MET A 90 0.50 0.67 6.58
N ASP A 91 -0.77 0.29 6.38
CA ASP A 91 -1.90 1.19 6.56
C ASP A 91 -2.29 1.29 8.04
N SER A 92 -2.86 2.43 8.43
CA SER A 92 -3.23 2.75 9.81
C SER A 92 -4.49 2.03 10.31
N ASP A 93 -5.20 1.31 9.45
CA ASP A 93 -6.44 0.59 9.77
C ASP A 93 -6.39 -0.92 9.48
N ASP A 94 -5.27 -1.42 8.94
CA ASP A 94 -5.03 -2.83 8.63
C ASP A 94 -4.38 -3.58 9.80
N ILE A 95 -4.31 -4.92 9.71
CA ILE A 95 -3.73 -5.76 10.76
C ILE A 95 -2.70 -6.71 10.15
N CYS A 96 -1.45 -6.65 10.62
CA CYS A 96 -0.41 -7.60 10.22
C CYS A 96 -0.70 -9.01 10.73
N ILE A 97 -0.48 -10.02 9.88
CA ILE A 97 -0.43 -11.43 10.29
C ILE A 97 0.92 -11.68 10.99
N PRO A 98 0.97 -12.46 12.10
CA PRO A 98 2.17 -12.54 12.97
C PRO A 98 3.48 -12.97 12.30
N ARG A 99 3.43 -13.65 11.16
CA ARG A 99 4.61 -14.11 10.42
C ARG A 99 5.02 -13.21 9.25
N ARG A 100 4.39 -12.04 9.10
CA ARG A 100 4.62 -11.18 7.92
C ARG A 100 6.09 -10.80 7.79
N PHE A 101 6.65 -10.18 8.79
CA PHE A 101 8.01 -9.64 8.69
C PHE A 101 9.07 -10.75 8.65
N GLU A 102 8.90 -11.82 9.42
CA GLU A 102 9.77 -13.01 9.34
C GLU A 102 9.90 -13.52 7.89
N LYS A 103 8.78 -13.74 7.22
CA LYS A 103 8.76 -14.30 5.86
C LYS A 103 9.31 -13.32 4.83
N GLN A 104 8.94 -12.04 4.91
CA GLN A 104 9.42 -11.03 3.97
C GLN A 104 10.93 -10.78 4.11
N LEU A 105 11.44 -10.70 5.33
CA LEU A 105 12.86 -10.55 5.60
C LEU A 105 13.65 -11.77 5.09
N SER A 106 13.15 -12.98 5.31
CA SER A 106 13.78 -14.21 4.79
C SER A 106 13.96 -14.17 3.27
N ILE A 107 12.97 -13.68 2.51
CA ILE A 107 13.10 -13.50 1.06
C ILE A 107 14.18 -12.46 0.75
N MET A 108 14.18 -11.30 1.42
CA MET A 108 15.14 -10.23 1.16
C MET A 108 16.59 -10.59 1.54
N GLU A 109 16.77 -11.48 2.53
CA GLU A 109 18.08 -12.00 2.96
C GLU A 109 18.64 -13.04 2.00
N ASN A 110 17.79 -13.97 1.58
CA ASN A 110 18.20 -15.11 0.77
C ASN A 110 18.24 -14.82 -0.74
N THR A 111 17.70 -13.67 -1.15
CA THR A 111 17.64 -13.27 -2.57
C THR A 111 18.11 -11.83 -2.74
N LYS A 112 18.30 -11.42 -3.98
CA LYS A 112 18.62 -10.01 -4.33
C LYS A 112 17.37 -9.18 -4.62
N VAL A 113 16.20 -9.59 -4.11
CA VAL A 113 14.95 -8.88 -4.33
C VAL A 113 14.95 -7.54 -3.59
N ASP A 114 14.49 -6.51 -4.29
CA ASP A 114 14.42 -5.13 -3.78
C ASP A 114 13.09 -4.81 -3.12
N ILE A 115 11.99 -5.38 -3.63
CA ILE A 115 10.62 -5.09 -3.21
C ILE A 115 9.85 -6.39 -3.07
N VAL A 116 9.36 -6.66 -1.86
CA VAL A 116 8.59 -7.88 -1.51
C VAL A 116 7.19 -7.49 -1.06
N GLY A 117 6.18 -8.08 -1.70
CA GLY A 117 4.78 -7.97 -1.29
C GLY A 117 4.18 -9.31 -0.88
N SER A 118 2.87 -9.34 -0.68
CA SER A 118 2.11 -10.56 -0.44
C SER A 118 0.65 -10.41 -0.83
N TRP A 119 -0.11 -11.48 -0.78
CA TRP A 119 -1.56 -11.41 -0.82
C TRP A 119 -2.11 -10.73 0.45
N ILE A 120 -3.38 -10.34 0.39
CA ILE A 120 -4.14 -9.81 1.53
C ILE A 120 -5.47 -10.55 1.66
N ASP A 121 -5.90 -10.73 2.89
CA ASP A 121 -7.26 -11.17 3.21
C ASP A 121 -8.10 -9.94 3.54
N GLU A 122 -9.11 -9.69 2.73
CA GLU A 122 -10.04 -8.58 2.91
C GLU A 122 -11.12 -9.00 3.91
N PHE A 123 -11.28 -8.26 5.02
CA PHE A 123 -12.26 -8.56 6.06
C PHE A 123 -13.19 -7.39 6.33
N SER A 124 -14.38 -7.70 6.86
CA SER A 124 -15.37 -6.71 7.28
C SER A 124 -15.84 -7.00 8.69
N GLY A 125 -15.81 -5.99 9.56
CA GLY A 125 -16.16 -6.12 10.99
C GLY A 125 -15.08 -6.85 11.79
N SER A 126 -15.06 -8.18 11.75
CA SER A 126 -14.08 -9.01 12.46
C SER A 126 -13.13 -9.71 11.49
N LYS A 127 -11.83 -9.81 11.84
CA LYS A 127 -10.83 -10.59 11.09
C LYS A 127 -11.16 -12.08 10.93
N ARG A 128 -12.13 -12.59 11.69
CA ARG A 128 -12.67 -13.95 11.51
C ARG A 128 -13.60 -14.05 10.31
N HIS A 129 -14.07 -12.93 9.76
CA HIS A 129 -14.95 -12.87 8.60
C HIS A 129 -14.19 -12.33 7.39
N VAL A 130 -13.38 -13.21 6.78
CA VAL A 130 -12.70 -12.92 5.51
C VAL A 130 -13.73 -12.95 4.39
N VAL A 131 -13.86 -11.82 3.69
CA VAL A 131 -14.80 -11.64 2.57
C VAL A 131 -14.17 -12.12 1.27
N SER A 132 -12.86 -11.87 1.11
CA SER A 132 -12.11 -12.18 -0.10
C SER A 132 -10.60 -12.17 0.15
N THR A 133 -9.85 -12.85 -0.74
CA THR A 133 -8.39 -12.77 -0.77
C THR A 133 -7.94 -12.09 -2.06
N ARG A 134 -7.21 -10.98 -1.96
CA ARG A 134 -6.64 -10.32 -3.13
C ARG A 134 -5.26 -10.86 -3.43
N LYS A 135 -5.18 -11.63 -4.53
CA LYS A 135 -3.97 -12.24 -5.04
C LYS A 135 -3.24 -11.31 -5.99
N VAL A 136 -1.93 -11.41 -6.00
CA VAL A 136 -1.01 -10.70 -6.91
C VAL A 136 0.00 -11.71 -7.47
N PRO A 137 0.55 -11.48 -8.68
CA PRO A 137 1.49 -12.40 -9.31
C PRO A 137 2.79 -12.53 -8.50
N GLU A 138 3.42 -13.69 -8.57
CA GLU A 138 4.58 -14.06 -7.76
C GLU A 138 5.88 -13.48 -8.29
N PHE A 139 6.25 -13.82 -9.54
CA PHE A 139 7.58 -13.59 -10.09
C PHE A 139 7.67 -12.34 -10.95
N GLN A 140 8.88 -11.78 -11.04
CA GLN A 140 9.22 -10.57 -11.78
C GLN A 140 8.57 -10.46 -13.17
N ALA A 141 8.64 -11.52 -13.99
CA ALA A 141 8.10 -11.50 -15.35
C ALA A 141 6.58 -11.38 -15.38
N GLU A 142 5.89 -12.00 -14.41
CA GLU A 142 4.43 -11.95 -14.26
C GLU A 142 4.02 -10.60 -13.68
N ILE A 143 4.74 -10.10 -12.68
CA ILE A 143 4.57 -8.78 -12.08
C ILE A 143 4.66 -7.69 -13.15
N LEU A 144 5.68 -7.75 -14.02
CA LEU A 144 5.87 -6.79 -15.11
C LEU A 144 4.71 -6.83 -16.13
N ARG A 145 4.25 -8.04 -16.51
CA ARG A 145 3.09 -8.18 -17.41
C ARG A 145 1.81 -7.66 -16.77
N PHE A 146 1.58 -8.00 -15.51
CA PHE A 146 0.40 -7.57 -14.76
C PHE A 146 0.38 -6.06 -14.55
N ALA A 147 1.55 -5.45 -14.29
CA ALA A 147 1.71 -4.01 -14.10
C ALA A 147 1.33 -3.17 -15.32
N ARG A 148 1.25 -3.73 -16.52
CA ARG A 148 0.73 -3.03 -17.70
C ARG A 148 -0.78 -2.81 -17.65
N HIS A 149 -1.48 -3.58 -16.84
CA HIS A 149 -2.94 -3.57 -16.75
C HIS A 149 -3.47 -3.25 -15.36
N ARG A 150 -2.78 -3.62 -14.28
CA ARG A 150 -3.23 -3.48 -12.88
C ARG A 150 -2.05 -3.20 -11.96
N ASN A 151 -2.33 -2.61 -10.80
CA ASN A 151 -1.33 -2.49 -9.74
C ASN A 151 -0.86 -3.89 -9.31
N PRO A 152 0.44 -4.22 -9.45
CA PRO A 152 0.95 -5.57 -9.24
C PRO A 152 1.27 -5.88 -7.78
N MET A 153 1.15 -4.91 -6.89
CA MET A 153 1.46 -5.03 -5.46
C MET A 153 0.27 -4.66 -4.61
N ASN A 154 0.13 -5.31 -3.47
CA ASN A 154 -0.75 -4.88 -2.39
C ASN A 154 0.01 -3.89 -1.52
N HIS A 155 -0.19 -2.60 -1.71
CA HIS A 155 0.59 -1.54 -1.07
C HIS A 155 0.79 -1.71 0.44
N PRO A 156 -0.24 -2.06 1.28
CA PRO A 156 -0.04 -2.22 2.72
C PRO A 156 0.84 -3.42 3.12
N THR A 157 1.19 -4.29 2.17
CA THR A 157 2.05 -5.44 2.45
C THR A 157 3.51 -5.23 2.08
N VAL A 158 3.86 -4.19 1.35
CA VAL A 158 5.20 -4.10 0.76
C VAL A 158 6.28 -3.86 1.81
N MET A 159 7.41 -4.54 1.60
CA MET A 159 8.69 -4.29 2.25
C MET A 159 9.72 -4.05 1.15
N PHE A 160 10.57 -3.03 1.30
CA PHE A 160 11.49 -2.62 0.23
C PHE A 160 12.83 -2.10 0.78
N ARG A 161 13.85 -2.11 -0.10
CA ARG A 161 15.12 -1.44 0.16
C ARG A 161 14.93 0.07 0.00
N LYS A 162 15.17 0.83 1.07
CA LYS A 162 14.99 2.29 1.12
C LYS A 162 15.70 2.98 -0.03
N GLN A 163 16.97 2.65 -0.26
CA GLN A 163 17.79 3.25 -1.32
C GLN A 163 17.20 3.10 -2.72
N VAL A 164 16.50 2.00 -3.03
CA VAL A 164 15.87 1.77 -4.33
C VAL A 164 14.71 2.73 -4.55
N ILE A 165 13.91 2.95 -3.52
CA ILE A 165 12.77 3.88 -3.58
C ILE A 165 13.26 5.35 -3.61
N GLU A 166 14.30 5.70 -2.88
CA GLU A 166 14.91 7.02 -2.91
C GLU A 166 15.55 7.33 -4.28
N ALA A 167 16.26 6.38 -4.88
CA ALA A 167 16.92 6.54 -6.19
C ALA A 167 15.95 6.87 -7.32
N ILE A 168 14.70 6.41 -7.24
CA ILE A 168 13.65 6.72 -8.23
C ILE A 168 12.80 7.94 -7.86
N GLY A 169 13.20 8.72 -6.85
CA GLY A 169 12.52 9.95 -6.42
C GLY A 169 11.29 9.73 -5.55
N SER A 170 11.21 8.58 -4.84
CA SER A 170 10.19 8.25 -3.84
C SER A 170 8.73 8.37 -4.37
N TYR A 171 7.76 8.48 -3.46
CA TYR A 171 6.35 8.67 -3.81
C TYR A 171 6.09 10.02 -4.48
N GLN A 172 5.26 10.03 -5.53
CA GLN A 172 4.84 11.24 -6.23
C GLN A 172 3.43 11.67 -5.77
N ASP A 173 3.12 12.96 -5.95
CA ASP A 173 1.78 13.51 -5.64
C ASP A 173 0.74 13.08 -6.69
N LEU A 174 0.31 11.84 -6.61
CA LEU A 174 -0.64 11.21 -7.53
C LEU A 174 -1.79 10.58 -6.74
N LYS A 175 -2.70 11.42 -6.29
CA LYS A 175 -3.84 10.96 -5.47
C LYS A 175 -4.57 9.76 -6.10
N LEU A 176 -4.56 8.61 -5.41
CA LEU A 176 -5.11 7.29 -5.74
C LEU A 176 -4.21 6.37 -6.58
N PHE A 177 -3.08 6.84 -7.09
CA PHE A 177 -2.17 6.08 -7.95
C PHE A 177 -0.71 6.22 -7.52
N GLU A 178 -0.47 6.78 -6.32
CA GLU A 178 0.86 7.03 -5.75
C GLU A 178 1.72 5.77 -5.66
N ASP A 179 1.10 4.66 -5.31
CA ASP A 179 1.75 3.35 -5.18
C ASP A 179 1.98 2.70 -6.55
N TYR A 180 0.98 2.72 -7.43
CA TYR A 180 1.09 2.12 -8.75
C TYR A 180 2.16 2.85 -9.61
N ASP A 181 2.19 4.18 -9.56
CA ASP A 181 3.24 4.99 -10.21
C ASP A 181 4.63 4.62 -9.68
N LEU A 182 4.74 4.47 -8.37
CA LEU A 182 6.00 4.08 -7.72
C LEU A 182 6.51 2.73 -8.24
N TRP A 183 5.62 1.73 -8.32
CA TRP A 183 6.01 0.40 -8.80
C TRP A 183 6.41 0.40 -10.27
N VAL A 184 5.70 1.16 -11.11
CA VAL A 184 6.05 1.29 -12.53
C VAL A 184 7.43 1.94 -12.70
N ARG A 185 7.72 3.02 -11.97
CA ARG A 185 9.06 3.66 -12.02
C ARG A 185 10.15 2.74 -11.49
N ALA A 186 9.88 1.99 -10.43
CA ALA A 186 10.82 1.00 -9.90
C ALA A 186 11.10 -0.13 -10.90
N LEU A 187 10.06 -0.68 -11.56
CA LEU A 187 10.21 -1.69 -12.61
C LEU A 187 11.03 -1.18 -13.79
N GLN A 188 10.82 0.07 -14.22
CA GLN A 188 11.59 0.68 -15.30
C GLN A 188 13.05 0.98 -14.92
N ALA A 189 13.31 1.23 -13.65
CA ALA A 189 14.66 1.40 -13.11
C ALA A 189 15.38 0.06 -12.88
N GLY A 190 14.75 -1.08 -13.19
CA GLY A 190 15.34 -2.40 -13.06
C GLY A 190 15.27 -3.00 -11.65
N ALA A 191 14.47 -2.43 -10.75
CA ALA A 191 14.24 -3.01 -9.43
C ALA A 191 13.61 -4.40 -9.53
N THR A 192 13.98 -5.28 -8.64
CA THR A 192 13.52 -6.67 -8.58
C THR A 192 12.39 -6.84 -7.57
N PHE A 193 11.33 -7.55 -8.00
CA PHE A 193 10.08 -7.71 -7.27
C PHE A 193 9.77 -9.18 -7.01
N TYR A 194 9.11 -9.44 -5.89
CA TYR A 194 8.56 -10.75 -5.53
C TYR A 194 7.29 -10.58 -4.69
N ASN A 195 6.27 -11.40 -4.89
CA ASN A 195 5.13 -11.48 -3.99
C ASN A 195 4.98 -12.88 -3.40
N LEU A 196 5.02 -12.98 -2.08
CA LEU A 196 4.67 -14.19 -1.35
C LEU A 196 3.23 -14.61 -1.68
N GLN A 197 3.04 -15.87 -2.05
CA GLN A 197 1.75 -16.43 -2.49
C GLN A 197 0.89 -16.86 -1.30
N GLU A 198 0.87 -16.02 -0.27
CA GLU A 198 0.06 -16.19 0.94
C GLU A 198 -0.36 -14.84 1.50
N SER A 199 -1.47 -14.81 2.24
CA SER A 199 -1.94 -13.60 2.90
C SER A 199 -1.10 -13.32 4.14
N LEU A 200 -0.47 -12.15 4.19
CA LEU A 200 0.32 -11.69 5.34
C LEU A 200 -0.26 -10.44 6.00
N LEU A 201 -1.44 -10.02 5.57
CA LEU A 201 -2.14 -8.87 6.11
C LEU A 201 -3.66 -9.07 6.01
N TRP A 202 -4.37 -8.73 7.06
CA TRP A 202 -5.81 -8.54 7.04
C TRP A 202 -6.11 -7.09 6.67
N PHE A 203 -6.68 -6.91 5.48
CA PHE A 203 -7.07 -5.61 4.92
C PHE A 203 -8.51 -5.27 5.32
N ARG A 204 -8.70 -4.13 5.96
CA ARG A 204 -10.02 -3.71 6.42
C ARG A 204 -10.83 -3.08 5.29
N LEU A 205 -11.95 -3.71 4.93
CA LEU A 205 -12.89 -3.15 3.98
C LEU A 205 -13.77 -2.09 4.66
N SER A 206 -13.59 -0.84 4.26
CA SER A 206 -14.53 0.22 4.62
C SER A 206 -15.59 0.41 3.51
N PRO A 207 -16.86 0.64 3.85
CA PRO A 207 -17.91 0.93 2.86
C PRO A 207 -17.55 2.11 1.96
N GLU A 208 -16.88 3.11 2.50
CA GLU A 208 -16.45 4.33 1.82
C GLU A 208 -15.37 4.07 0.76
N ALA A 209 -14.55 3.02 0.92
CA ALA A 209 -13.50 2.67 -0.03
C ALA A 209 -14.07 2.36 -1.42
N PHE A 210 -15.24 1.72 -1.48
CA PHE A 210 -15.92 1.44 -2.76
C PHE A 210 -16.53 2.70 -3.38
N GLN A 211 -17.05 3.63 -2.57
CA GLN A 211 -17.62 4.88 -3.06
C GLN A 211 -16.56 5.77 -3.69
N ARG A 212 -15.39 5.90 -3.05
CA ARG A 212 -14.27 6.72 -3.54
C ARG A 212 -13.68 6.28 -4.89
N ARG A 213 -13.91 5.01 -5.29
CA ARG A 213 -13.35 4.41 -6.51
C ARG A 213 -14.32 4.42 -7.71
N GLY A 214 -15.26 5.37 -7.78
CA GLY A 214 -16.25 5.47 -8.85
C GLY A 214 -16.55 6.90 -9.30
N GLY A 215 -17.30 7.02 -10.41
CA GLY A 215 -17.77 8.28 -10.97
C GLY A 215 -16.78 8.99 -11.89
N LEU A 216 -17.26 10.04 -12.56
CA LEU A 216 -16.52 10.77 -13.60
C LEU A 216 -15.18 11.36 -13.13
N ASN A 217 -15.12 11.83 -11.88
CA ASN A 217 -13.89 12.37 -11.33
C ASN A 217 -12.78 11.31 -11.18
N TYR A 218 -13.17 10.07 -10.85
CA TYR A 218 -12.21 8.96 -10.82
C TYR A 218 -11.74 8.61 -12.23
N ILE A 219 -12.65 8.56 -13.21
CA ILE A 219 -12.31 8.28 -14.61
C ILE A 219 -11.32 9.30 -15.16
N LYS A 220 -11.52 10.60 -14.90
CA LYS A 220 -10.58 11.65 -15.32
C LYS A 220 -9.17 11.43 -14.77
N LYS A 221 -9.06 11.00 -13.51
CA LYS A 221 -7.75 10.68 -12.89
C LYS A 221 -7.14 9.40 -13.48
N GLU A 222 -7.96 8.39 -13.74
CA GLU A 222 -7.55 7.14 -14.38
C GLU A 222 -6.97 7.41 -15.78
N ILE A 223 -7.66 8.21 -16.61
CA ILE A 223 -7.18 8.60 -17.94
C ILE A 223 -5.81 9.28 -17.85
N LYS A 224 -5.67 10.30 -16.99
CA LYS A 224 -4.38 11.00 -16.78
C LYS A 224 -3.27 10.06 -16.33
N PHE A 225 -3.62 9.07 -15.52
CA PHE A 225 -2.65 8.07 -15.07
C PHE A 225 -2.22 7.14 -16.21
N GLN A 226 -3.16 6.66 -17.05
CA GLN A 226 -2.83 5.84 -18.22
C GLN A 226 -1.98 6.60 -19.25
N GLU A 227 -2.29 7.88 -19.50
CA GLU A 227 -1.47 8.77 -20.33
C GLU A 227 -0.05 8.93 -19.76
N ARG A 228 0.08 8.99 -18.43
CA ARG A 228 1.38 9.06 -17.76
C ARG A 228 2.19 7.77 -17.97
N LEU A 229 1.56 6.59 -17.82
CA LEU A 229 2.21 5.32 -18.09
C LEU A 229 2.67 5.19 -19.56
N HIS A 230 1.87 5.70 -20.48
CA HIS A 230 2.24 5.76 -21.88
C HIS A 230 3.42 6.71 -22.14
N ARG A 231 3.40 7.90 -21.55
CA ARG A 231 4.53 8.86 -21.65
C ARG A 231 5.84 8.32 -21.05
N TYR A 232 5.75 7.47 -20.02
CA TYR A 232 6.92 6.74 -19.52
C TYR A 232 7.44 5.66 -20.47
N GLY A 233 6.72 5.35 -21.55
CA GLY A 233 7.04 4.23 -22.43
C GLY A 233 6.77 2.84 -21.79
N PHE A 234 6.06 2.81 -20.64
CA PHE A 234 5.76 1.56 -19.93
C PHE A 234 4.67 0.74 -20.61
N ILE A 235 3.69 1.42 -21.21
CA ILE A 235 2.61 0.82 -22.00
C ILE A 235 2.51 1.44 -23.38
N GLY A 236 2.18 0.64 -24.40
CA GLY A 236 1.90 1.13 -25.75
C GLY A 236 0.52 1.80 -25.84
N LEU A 237 0.29 2.56 -26.92
CA LEU A 237 -0.97 3.26 -27.18
C LEU A 237 -2.19 2.33 -27.10
N TRP A 238 -2.09 1.15 -27.67
CA TRP A 238 -3.17 0.18 -27.66
C TRP A 238 -3.53 -0.29 -26.24
N ASN A 239 -2.54 -0.62 -25.43
CA ASN A 239 -2.75 -0.97 -24.02
C ASN A 239 -3.40 0.18 -23.26
N MET A 240 -2.94 1.42 -23.48
CA MET A 240 -3.51 2.62 -22.87
C MET A 240 -5.00 2.75 -23.18
N LEU A 241 -5.37 2.69 -24.46
CA LEU A 241 -6.77 2.81 -24.91
C LEU A 241 -7.64 1.69 -24.34
N GLN A 242 -7.15 0.45 -24.38
CA GLN A 242 -7.83 -0.70 -23.81
C GLN A 242 -8.07 -0.55 -22.30
N ASN A 243 -7.05 -0.15 -21.55
CA ASN A 243 -7.15 0.09 -20.11
C ASN A 243 -8.17 1.18 -19.81
N ILE A 244 -8.11 2.32 -20.51
CA ILE A 244 -9.07 3.43 -20.35
C ILE A 244 -10.49 2.95 -20.60
N PHE A 245 -10.72 2.23 -21.69
CA PHE A 245 -12.06 1.75 -22.07
C PHE A 245 -12.65 0.80 -21.02
N ILE A 246 -11.93 -0.28 -20.69
CA ILE A 246 -12.40 -1.31 -19.74
C ILE A 246 -12.66 -0.69 -18.36
N ARG A 247 -11.71 0.13 -17.88
CA ARG A 247 -11.81 0.72 -16.55
C ARG A 247 -12.90 1.77 -16.46
N SER A 248 -13.11 2.59 -17.52
CA SER A 248 -14.18 3.58 -17.56
C SER A 248 -15.55 2.91 -17.47
N ILE A 249 -15.77 1.82 -18.21
CA ILE A 249 -17.03 1.06 -18.12
C ILE A 249 -17.26 0.58 -16.67
N ILE A 250 -16.27 -0.05 -16.05
CA ILE A 250 -16.40 -0.56 -14.67
C ILE A 250 -16.72 0.59 -13.69
N ARG A 251 -16.13 1.77 -13.87
CA ARG A 251 -16.32 2.93 -12.96
C ARG A 251 -17.68 3.62 -13.14
N LEU A 252 -18.33 3.45 -14.28
CA LEU A 252 -19.69 3.96 -14.53
C LEU A 252 -20.77 3.02 -13.97
N LEU A 253 -20.46 1.77 -13.69
CA LEU A 253 -21.42 0.82 -13.14
C LEU A 253 -21.90 1.23 -11.74
N PRO A 254 -23.16 0.94 -11.39
CA PRO A 254 -23.68 1.13 -10.04
C PRO A 254 -22.83 0.42 -8.98
N ASN A 255 -22.75 1.01 -7.78
CA ASN A 255 -21.91 0.50 -6.70
C ASN A 255 -22.13 -0.98 -6.38
N LYS A 256 -23.36 -1.48 -6.46
CA LYS A 256 -23.71 -2.90 -6.22
C LYS A 256 -23.05 -3.83 -7.24
N ILE A 257 -23.16 -3.49 -8.53
CA ILE A 257 -22.56 -4.28 -9.63
C ILE A 257 -21.05 -4.21 -9.56
N ARG A 258 -20.50 -3.02 -9.30
CA ARG A 258 -19.06 -2.80 -9.17
C ARG A 258 -18.46 -3.60 -8.02
N LYS A 259 -19.15 -3.68 -6.86
CA LYS A 259 -18.74 -4.52 -5.73
C LYS A 259 -18.72 -6.00 -6.14
N TYR A 260 -19.72 -6.46 -6.87
CA TYR A 260 -19.79 -7.83 -7.36
C TYR A 260 -18.64 -8.16 -8.31
N ILE A 261 -18.39 -7.31 -9.31
CA ILE A 261 -17.26 -7.47 -10.24
C ILE A 261 -15.92 -7.45 -9.49
N TYR A 262 -15.76 -6.54 -8.52
CA TYR A 262 -14.56 -6.47 -7.70
C TYR A 262 -14.29 -7.79 -6.97
N ILE A 263 -15.28 -8.33 -6.30
CA ILE A 263 -15.16 -9.62 -5.59
C ILE A 263 -14.83 -10.76 -6.57
N PHE A 264 -15.50 -10.84 -7.72
CA PHE A 264 -15.31 -11.93 -8.68
C PHE A 264 -14.05 -11.81 -9.55
N SER A 265 -13.61 -10.60 -9.91
CA SER A 265 -12.46 -10.42 -10.79
C SER A 265 -11.10 -10.46 -10.07
N ILE A 266 -11.12 -10.44 -8.75
CA ILE A 266 -9.92 -10.50 -7.90
C ILE A 266 -9.60 -11.94 -7.49
N HIS A 267 -10.57 -12.85 -7.62
CA HIS A 267 -10.45 -14.26 -7.22
C HIS A 267 -9.92 -15.21 -8.31
N ARG A 268 -9.51 -14.67 -9.48
CA ARG A 268 -8.95 -15.51 -10.55
C ARG A 268 -7.48 -15.21 -10.81
#